data_5a7abc2a144b62488e7ac210baf08e72
#
_entry.id   5a7abc2a144b62488e7ac210baf08e72
#
_cell.length_a   1.000
_cell.length_b   1.000
_cell.length_c   1.000
_cell.angle_alpha   90.00
_cell.angle_beta   90.00
_cell.angle_gamma   90.00
#
_symmetry.space_group_name_H-M   'P 1'
#
loop_
_entity.id
_entity.type
_entity.pdbx_description
1 polymer ?
#
loop_
_entity_poly.entity_id
_entity_poly.type
_entity_poly.pdbx_seq_one_letter_code
_entity_poly.pdbx_strand_id
1 'polypeptide(L)'
;MLLLVVEGIVIGFLLGLTGAGGGILAVPALMTSQGWSVAQAAPIGLLAVALSTLIGTIEGLFKKIVRYRAAIWIALIGAPMAHIGILIANAIPPVWLMLMFSLVMFTVGYRLISNRVSDFHNPPCQVNPSTGRFMWNFKTGSVLASIGIIAGLLTGMLGVGGGFVIVPALRKVTNLDMHSIVATSLMIIFLISGMSIVMHIAEGFHYPVGITSVFALACAVGMLLGRRAIRFIPSAIVQKVFALMVFAVAIYMVIKIVNLTNI
;
A
#
# COMPACT_ATOMS: atom_id res chain seq x y z
N MET A 1 14.30 6.50 18.87
CA MET A 1 13.79 5.10 18.98
C MET A 1 12.31 5.05 19.39
N LEU A 2 11.90 5.72 20.49
CA LEU A 2 10.49 5.68 20.93
C LEU A 2 9.52 6.20 19.85
N LEU A 3 9.84 7.33 19.21
CA LEU A 3 9.03 7.89 18.12
C LEU A 3 8.84 6.90 16.97
N LEU A 4 9.89 6.21 16.57
CA LEU A 4 9.88 5.22 15.49
C LEU A 4 8.98 4.03 15.81
N VAL A 5 8.96 3.58 17.08
CA VAL A 5 8.06 2.52 17.54
C VAL A 5 6.60 2.99 17.50
N VAL A 6 6.31 4.20 17.97
CA VAL A 6 4.96 4.76 17.95
C VAL A 6 4.46 4.93 16.51
N GLU A 7 5.28 5.50 15.62
CA GLU A 7 4.96 5.64 14.20
C GLU A 7 4.68 4.26 13.56
N GLY A 8 5.56 3.29 13.81
CA GLY A 8 5.38 1.93 13.30
C GLY A 8 4.08 1.28 13.77
N ILE A 9 3.75 1.38 15.06
CA ILE A 9 2.50 0.84 15.62
C ILE A 9 1.29 1.53 14.98
N VAL A 10 1.28 2.85 14.87
CA VAL A 10 0.18 3.61 14.26
C VAL A 10 -0.01 3.23 12.80
N ILE A 11 1.06 3.17 12.02
CA ILE A 11 1.02 2.80 10.60
C ILE A 11 0.54 1.37 10.42
N GLY A 12 1.09 0.43 11.20
CA GLY A 12 0.67 -0.95 11.19
C GLY A 12 -0.80 -1.11 11.59
N PHE A 13 -1.25 -0.38 12.61
CA PHE A 13 -2.64 -0.37 13.06
C PHE A 13 -3.58 0.10 11.94
N LEU A 14 -3.24 1.21 11.28
CA LEU A 14 -4.00 1.70 10.13
C LEU A 14 -3.99 0.71 8.96
N LEU A 15 -2.84 0.07 8.71
CA LEU A 15 -2.74 -0.97 7.69
C LEU A 15 -3.66 -2.16 8.02
N GLY A 16 -3.73 -2.55 9.29
CA GLY A 16 -4.63 -3.60 9.79
C GLY A 16 -6.10 -3.25 9.67
N LEU A 17 -6.48 -2.00 9.92
CA LEU A 17 -7.85 -1.51 9.80
C LEU A 17 -8.30 -1.34 8.34
N THR A 18 -7.43 -0.76 7.48
CA THR A 18 -7.80 -0.42 6.10
C THR A 18 -7.49 -1.54 5.10
N GLY A 19 -6.63 -2.45 5.49
CA GLY A 19 -6.17 -3.57 4.66
C GLY A 19 -5.16 -3.22 3.58
N ALA A 20 -4.92 -1.96 3.28
CA ALA A 20 -3.99 -1.55 2.23
C ALA A 20 -3.55 -0.09 2.30
N GLY A 21 -4.28 0.76 2.98
CA GLY A 21 -4.02 2.21 2.97
C GLY A 21 -2.88 2.63 3.89
N GLY A 22 -2.70 1.99 5.03
CA GLY A 22 -1.73 2.40 6.05
C GLY A 22 -0.28 2.48 5.55
N GLY A 23 0.11 1.65 4.59
CA GLY A 23 1.45 1.65 4.00
C GLY A 23 1.85 2.99 3.35
N ILE A 24 0.88 3.79 2.89
CA ILE A 24 1.16 5.11 2.28
C ILE A 24 1.79 6.10 3.28
N LEU A 25 1.61 5.88 4.57
CA LEU A 25 2.16 6.73 5.63
C LEU A 25 3.56 6.30 6.08
N ALA A 26 4.04 5.10 5.70
CA ALA A 26 5.31 4.56 6.17
C ALA A 26 6.51 5.41 5.71
N VAL A 27 6.54 5.78 4.44
CA VAL A 27 7.62 6.59 3.88
C VAL A 27 7.66 7.99 4.47
N PRO A 28 6.54 8.77 4.48
CA PRO A 28 6.53 10.08 5.14
C PRO A 28 6.92 10.05 6.62
N ALA A 29 6.48 9.05 7.37
CA ALA A 29 6.85 8.92 8.77
C ALA A 29 8.37 8.76 8.94
N LEU A 30 8.99 7.88 8.17
CA LEU A 30 10.45 7.72 8.17
C LEU A 30 11.19 8.99 7.72
N MET A 31 10.61 9.73 6.76
CA MET A 31 11.17 11.03 6.32
C MET A 31 11.11 12.10 7.40
N THR A 32 10.09 12.06 8.26
CA THR A 32 9.92 13.04 9.34
C THR A 32 10.76 12.69 10.57
N SER A 33 10.79 11.41 10.94
CA SER A 33 11.49 10.96 12.16
C SER A 33 12.99 10.79 11.98
N GLN A 34 13.44 10.41 10.77
CA GLN A 34 14.87 10.16 10.49
C GLN A 34 15.53 11.24 9.63
N GLY A 35 14.75 12.18 9.07
CA GLY A 35 15.27 13.19 8.15
C GLY A 35 15.67 12.65 6.77
N TRP A 36 15.25 11.44 6.42
CA TRP A 36 15.64 10.77 5.19
C TRP A 36 14.93 11.32 3.95
N SER A 37 15.56 11.11 2.79
CA SER A 37 14.91 11.31 1.50
C SER A 37 13.89 10.18 1.20
N VAL A 38 13.01 10.40 0.23
CA VAL A 38 12.06 9.37 -0.24
C VAL A 38 12.82 8.10 -0.65
N ALA A 39 13.91 8.23 -1.41
CA ALA A 39 14.70 7.11 -1.91
C ALA A 39 15.33 6.27 -0.77
N GLN A 40 15.68 6.89 0.36
CA GLN A 40 16.21 6.18 1.54
C GLN A 40 15.10 5.55 2.38
N ALA A 41 13.97 6.22 2.53
CA ALA A 41 12.84 5.75 3.33
C ALA A 41 12.02 4.65 2.64
N ALA A 42 11.92 4.69 1.30
CA ALA A 42 11.08 3.79 0.53
C ALA A 42 11.42 2.29 0.71
N PRO A 43 12.68 1.83 0.62
CA PRO A 43 13.02 0.42 0.82
C PRO A 43 12.65 -0.10 2.21
N ILE A 44 12.86 0.74 3.25
CA ILE A 44 12.57 0.38 4.64
C ILE A 44 11.06 0.34 4.88
N GLY A 45 10.33 1.33 4.34
CA GLY A 45 8.87 1.33 4.34
C GLY A 45 8.29 0.09 3.65
N LEU A 46 8.82 -0.29 2.49
CA LEU A 46 8.42 -1.52 1.78
C LEU A 46 8.65 -2.78 2.60
N LEU A 47 9.77 -2.89 3.30
CA LEU A 47 10.07 -4.03 4.16
C LEU A 47 9.08 -4.12 5.33
N ALA A 48 8.81 -3.00 6.01
CA ALA A 48 7.85 -2.96 7.09
C ALA A 48 6.43 -3.31 6.62
N VAL A 49 6.02 -2.80 5.47
CA VAL A 49 4.73 -3.10 4.84
C VAL A 49 4.67 -4.57 4.41
N ALA A 50 5.74 -5.12 3.81
CA ALA A 50 5.78 -6.52 3.39
C ALA A 50 5.61 -7.48 4.58
N LEU A 51 6.35 -7.28 5.67
CA LEU A 51 6.23 -8.08 6.88
C LEU A 51 4.85 -7.98 7.53
N SER A 52 4.31 -6.77 7.58
CA SER A 52 2.96 -6.56 8.13
C SER A 52 1.88 -7.22 7.27
N THR A 53 1.97 -7.06 5.94
CA THR A 53 0.98 -7.63 5.02
C THR A 53 1.11 -9.15 4.89
N LEU A 54 2.28 -9.74 5.16
CA LEU A 54 2.46 -11.18 5.28
C LEU A 54 1.54 -11.76 6.35
N ILE A 55 1.47 -11.13 7.54
CA ILE A 55 0.59 -11.55 8.64
C ILE A 55 -0.87 -11.56 8.17
N GLY A 56 -1.32 -10.47 7.55
CA GLY A 56 -2.69 -10.38 7.04
C GLY A 56 -2.99 -11.36 5.89
N THR A 57 -1.99 -11.66 5.07
CA THR A 57 -2.07 -12.65 3.99
C THR A 57 -2.23 -14.06 4.56
N ILE A 58 -1.42 -14.44 5.53
CA ILE A 58 -1.50 -15.74 6.20
C ILE A 58 -2.89 -15.92 6.83
N GLU A 59 -3.37 -14.94 7.59
CA GLU A 59 -4.71 -14.98 8.18
C GLU A 59 -5.81 -15.12 7.11
N GLY A 60 -5.70 -14.37 6.02
CA GLY A 60 -6.66 -14.40 4.91
C GLY A 60 -6.66 -15.74 4.16
N LEU A 61 -5.49 -16.37 4.00
CA LEU A 61 -5.36 -17.70 3.40
C LEU A 61 -6.00 -18.78 4.28
N PHE A 62 -5.75 -18.76 5.60
CA PHE A 62 -6.39 -19.68 6.54
C PHE A 62 -7.92 -19.55 6.53
N LYS A 63 -8.45 -18.33 6.40
CA LYS A 63 -9.88 -18.06 6.29
C LYS A 63 -10.46 -18.35 4.89
N LYS A 64 -9.63 -18.74 3.92
CA LYS A 64 -10.01 -19.03 2.52
C LYS A 64 -10.72 -17.87 1.80
N ILE A 65 -10.48 -16.63 2.25
CA ILE A 65 -11.08 -15.42 1.65
C ILE A 65 -10.18 -14.75 0.60
N VAL A 66 -8.93 -15.16 0.50
CA VAL A 66 -7.96 -14.63 -0.48
C VAL A 66 -8.20 -15.22 -1.86
N ARG A 67 -8.27 -14.37 -2.87
CA ARG A 67 -8.35 -14.76 -4.29
C ARG A 67 -6.92 -14.90 -4.86
N TYR A 68 -6.20 -15.93 -4.42
CA TYR A 68 -4.75 -16.13 -4.68
C TYR A 68 -4.39 -16.11 -6.17
N ARG A 69 -5.23 -16.66 -7.07
CA ARG A 69 -4.97 -16.62 -8.52
C ARG A 69 -4.92 -15.20 -9.08
N ALA A 70 -5.88 -14.35 -8.68
CA ALA A 70 -5.88 -12.95 -9.07
C ALA A 70 -4.71 -12.19 -8.42
N ALA A 71 -4.39 -12.50 -7.15
CA ALA A 71 -3.27 -11.89 -6.46
C ALA A 71 -1.93 -12.20 -7.14
N ILE A 72 -1.69 -13.46 -7.49
CA ILE A 72 -0.47 -13.88 -8.19
C ILE A 72 -0.40 -13.23 -9.57
N TRP A 73 -1.51 -13.18 -10.34
CA TRP A 73 -1.54 -12.55 -11.65
C TRP A 73 -1.19 -11.06 -11.59
N ILE A 74 -1.82 -10.32 -10.67
CA ILE A 74 -1.54 -8.90 -10.48
C ILE A 74 -0.09 -8.69 -10.02
N ALA A 75 0.42 -9.54 -9.12
CA ALA A 75 1.77 -9.43 -8.61
C ALA A 75 2.83 -9.78 -9.67
N LEU A 76 2.57 -10.79 -10.51
CA LEU A 76 3.47 -11.19 -11.59
C LEU A 76 3.72 -10.06 -12.60
N ILE A 77 2.68 -9.26 -12.87
CA ILE A 77 2.78 -8.09 -13.75
C ILE A 77 3.28 -6.86 -12.97
N GLY A 78 2.85 -6.71 -11.72
CA GLY A 78 3.22 -5.58 -10.87
C GLY A 78 4.68 -5.61 -10.43
N ALA A 79 5.28 -6.76 -10.21
CA ALA A 79 6.66 -6.86 -9.74
C ALA A 79 7.70 -6.32 -10.76
N PRO A 80 7.65 -6.65 -12.07
CA PRO A 80 8.50 -6.01 -13.07
C PRO A 80 8.25 -4.49 -13.16
N MET A 81 7.00 -4.06 -13.04
CA MET A 81 6.66 -2.64 -13.05
C MET A 81 7.19 -1.90 -11.81
N ALA A 82 7.25 -2.57 -10.66
CA ALA A 82 7.87 -2.02 -9.47
C ALA A 82 9.39 -1.80 -9.67
N HIS A 83 10.07 -2.71 -10.34
CA HIS A 83 11.47 -2.50 -10.70
C HIS A 83 11.66 -1.28 -11.62
N ILE A 84 10.83 -1.15 -12.66
CA ILE A 84 10.82 0.05 -13.51
C ILE A 84 10.55 1.31 -12.66
N GLY A 85 9.62 1.24 -11.71
CA GLY A 85 9.34 2.32 -10.76
C GLY A 85 10.56 2.74 -9.93
N ILE A 86 11.35 1.78 -9.44
CA ILE A 86 12.60 2.04 -8.72
C ILE A 86 13.61 2.76 -9.61
N LEU A 87 13.80 2.28 -10.84
CA LEU A 87 14.72 2.91 -11.81
C LEU A 87 14.30 4.36 -12.11
N ILE A 88 13.01 4.60 -12.31
CA ILE A 88 12.47 5.94 -12.51
C ILE A 88 12.69 6.82 -11.27
N ALA A 89 12.44 6.29 -10.07
CA ALA A 89 12.63 7.03 -8.81
C ALA A 89 14.09 7.45 -8.60
N ASN A 90 15.04 6.61 -9.00
CA ASN A 90 16.46 6.91 -8.92
C ASN A 90 16.93 7.95 -9.96
N ALA A 91 16.21 8.08 -11.09
CA ALA A 91 16.52 9.03 -12.15
C ALA A 91 15.88 10.42 -11.94
N ILE A 92 14.85 10.53 -11.08
CA ILE A 92 14.10 11.76 -10.86
C ILE A 92 14.66 12.52 -9.64
N PRO A 93 14.82 13.86 -9.70
CA PRO A 93 15.22 14.66 -8.54
C PRO A 93 14.25 14.46 -7.35
N PRO A 94 14.75 14.43 -6.11
CA PRO A 94 13.94 14.15 -4.91
C PRO A 94 12.70 15.06 -4.74
N VAL A 95 12.79 16.31 -5.20
CA VAL A 95 11.69 17.29 -5.14
C VAL A 95 10.49 16.83 -5.98
N TRP A 96 10.74 16.37 -7.21
CA TRP A 96 9.68 15.86 -8.08
C TRP A 96 9.04 14.59 -7.53
N LEU A 97 9.85 13.72 -6.92
CA LEU A 97 9.35 12.51 -6.30
C LEU A 97 8.44 12.84 -5.11
N MET A 98 8.80 13.84 -4.29
CA MET A 98 7.96 14.34 -3.20
C MET A 98 6.66 14.98 -3.71
N LEU A 99 6.73 15.74 -4.82
CA LEU A 99 5.53 16.32 -5.46
C LEU A 99 4.57 15.23 -5.96
N MET A 100 5.08 14.23 -6.66
CA MET A 100 4.28 13.10 -7.12
C MET A 100 3.65 12.34 -5.94
N PHE A 101 4.41 12.15 -4.86
CA PHE A 101 3.93 11.51 -3.65
C PHE A 101 2.77 12.31 -3.03
N SER A 102 2.94 13.62 -2.85
CA SER A 102 1.90 14.49 -2.29
C SER A 102 0.64 14.53 -3.16
N LEU A 103 0.80 14.56 -4.49
CA LEU A 103 -0.32 14.51 -5.45
C LEU A 103 -1.11 13.20 -5.29
N VAL A 104 -0.40 12.07 -5.19
CA VAL A 104 -1.04 10.77 -4.97
C VAL A 104 -1.78 10.76 -3.63
N MET A 105 -1.18 11.29 -2.55
CA MET A 105 -1.82 11.37 -1.24
C MET A 105 -3.07 12.25 -1.28
N PHE A 106 -3.04 13.42 -1.94
CA PHE A 106 -4.23 14.27 -2.12
C PHE A 106 -5.34 13.52 -2.87
N THR A 107 -5.00 12.83 -3.96
CA THR A 107 -5.96 12.05 -4.74
C THR A 107 -6.61 10.94 -3.91
N VAL A 108 -5.81 10.23 -3.12
CA VAL A 108 -6.29 9.17 -2.22
C VAL A 108 -7.18 9.75 -1.13
N GLY A 109 -6.73 10.81 -0.45
CA GLY A 109 -7.50 11.49 0.59
C GLY A 109 -8.85 12.01 0.07
N TYR A 110 -8.86 12.65 -1.09
CA TYR A 110 -10.09 13.12 -1.75
C TYR A 110 -11.06 11.97 -2.06
N ARG A 111 -10.56 10.86 -2.62
CA ARG A 111 -11.38 9.68 -2.93
C ARG A 111 -11.98 9.04 -1.68
N LEU A 112 -11.23 9.04 -0.57
CA LEU A 112 -11.71 8.51 0.71
C LEU A 112 -12.86 9.35 1.28
N ILE A 113 -12.82 10.68 1.16
CA ILE A 113 -13.88 11.56 1.66
C ILE A 113 -15.08 11.59 0.70
N SER A 114 -14.82 11.58 -0.61
CA SER A 114 -15.86 11.72 -1.63
C SER A 114 -16.87 10.59 -1.68
N ASN A 115 -16.65 9.49 -0.98
CA ASN A 115 -17.55 8.35 -0.74
C ASN A 115 -18.40 7.89 -1.95
N ARG A 116 -17.98 8.26 -3.19
CA ARG A 116 -18.66 7.83 -4.41
C ARG A 116 -18.34 6.37 -4.69
N VAL A 117 -19.02 5.50 -3.97
CA VAL A 117 -19.12 4.09 -4.35
C VAL A 117 -20.06 4.04 -5.55
N SER A 118 -19.49 4.01 -6.72
CA SER A 118 -20.28 3.62 -7.89
C SER A 118 -20.49 2.11 -7.78
N ASP A 119 -21.66 1.70 -7.34
CA ASP A 119 -22.10 0.31 -7.49
C ASP A 119 -22.27 0.06 -8.98
N PHE A 120 -21.27 -0.52 -9.60
CA PHE A 120 -21.39 -0.99 -10.97
C PHE A 120 -22.34 -2.18 -10.98
N HIS A 121 -23.49 -2.04 -11.62
CA HIS A 121 -24.48 -3.11 -11.82
C HIS A 121 -23.86 -4.33 -12.54
N ASN A 122 -22.79 -4.14 -13.35
CA ASN A 122 -22.06 -5.21 -14.02
C ASN A 122 -20.55 -4.91 -14.00
N PRO A 123 -19.81 -5.33 -12.96
CA PRO A 123 -18.37 -5.12 -12.92
C PRO A 123 -17.66 -5.96 -14.01
N PRO A 124 -16.58 -5.44 -14.60
CA PRO A 124 -15.86 -6.13 -15.67
C PRO A 124 -15.22 -7.46 -15.25
N CYS A 125 -14.93 -7.63 -13.96
CA CYS A 125 -14.34 -8.83 -13.39
C CYS A 125 -15.37 -9.54 -12.51
N GLN A 126 -16.17 -10.40 -13.12
CA GLN A 126 -17.20 -11.14 -12.40
C GLN A 126 -16.61 -12.34 -11.65
N VAL A 127 -17.15 -12.59 -10.48
CA VAL A 127 -16.85 -13.74 -9.66
C VAL A 127 -18.07 -14.67 -9.70
N ASN A 128 -17.81 -15.95 -9.96
CA ASN A 128 -18.86 -16.97 -9.94
C ASN A 128 -19.41 -17.11 -8.50
N PRO A 129 -20.71 -16.89 -8.28
CA PRO A 129 -21.31 -16.92 -6.93
C PRO A 129 -21.16 -18.28 -6.24
N SER A 130 -21.19 -19.39 -7.00
CA SER A 130 -21.15 -20.74 -6.44
C SER A 130 -19.74 -21.18 -6.02
N THR A 131 -18.69 -20.72 -6.74
CA THR A 131 -17.30 -21.12 -6.47
C THR A 131 -16.47 -20.01 -5.85
N GLY A 132 -16.97 -18.78 -5.86
CA GLY A 132 -16.24 -17.60 -5.42
C GLY A 132 -14.98 -17.30 -6.22
N ARG A 133 -14.79 -17.91 -7.40
CA ARG A 133 -13.61 -17.75 -8.26
C ARG A 133 -13.90 -16.76 -9.36
N PHE A 134 -12.87 -16.01 -9.80
CA PHE A 134 -12.97 -15.15 -10.96
C PHE A 134 -13.28 -15.93 -12.23
N MET A 135 -14.19 -15.40 -13.02
CA MET A 135 -14.42 -15.87 -14.40
C MET A 135 -13.29 -15.29 -15.28
N TRP A 136 -12.32 -16.14 -15.62
CA TRP A 136 -11.15 -15.74 -16.38
C TRP A 136 -11.51 -15.56 -17.85
N ASN A 137 -11.63 -14.30 -18.27
CA ASN A 137 -11.74 -13.88 -19.66
C ASN A 137 -10.60 -12.91 -19.98
N PHE A 138 -10.31 -12.69 -21.25
CA PHE A 138 -9.30 -11.71 -21.67
C PHE A 138 -9.54 -10.33 -21.05
N LYS A 139 -10.80 -9.89 -20.94
CA LYS A 139 -11.19 -8.64 -20.29
C LYS A 139 -10.83 -8.63 -18.80
N THR A 140 -11.09 -9.70 -18.08
CA THR A 140 -10.72 -9.83 -16.65
C THR A 140 -9.21 -9.81 -16.48
N GLY A 141 -8.48 -10.56 -17.33
CA GLY A 141 -7.02 -10.59 -17.31
C GLY A 141 -6.39 -9.22 -17.57
N SER A 142 -6.86 -8.48 -18.57
CA SER A 142 -6.33 -7.16 -18.92
C SER A 142 -6.62 -6.09 -17.87
N VAL A 143 -7.83 -6.09 -17.28
CA VAL A 143 -8.19 -5.16 -16.19
C VAL A 143 -7.35 -5.42 -14.94
N LEU A 144 -7.16 -6.69 -14.54
CA LEU A 144 -6.30 -7.03 -13.41
C LEU A 144 -4.82 -6.73 -13.70
N ALA A 145 -4.37 -6.92 -14.95
CA ALA A 145 -3.04 -6.54 -15.40
C ALA A 145 -2.79 -5.03 -15.29
N SER A 146 -3.73 -4.20 -15.72
CA SER A 146 -3.61 -2.74 -15.60
C SER A 146 -3.52 -2.27 -14.15
N ILE A 147 -4.25 -2.92 -13.22
CA ILE A 147 -4.12 -2.67 -11.79
C ILE A 147 -2.70 -3.04 -11.32
N GLY A 148 -2.16 -4.18 -11.76
CA GLY A 148 -0.80 -4.61 -11.44
C GLY A 148 0.25 -3.62 -11.94
N ILE A 149 0.14 -3.14 -13.17
CA ILE A 149 1.04 -2.15 -13.77
C ILE A 149 1.07 -0.87 -12.92
N ILE A 150 -0.09 -0.29 -12.66
CA ILE A 150 -0.18 0.99 -11.92
C ILE A 150 0.28 0.80 -10.47
N ALA A 151 -0.20 -0.24 -9.79
CA ALA A 151 0.17 -0.51 -8.41
C ALA A 151 1.64 -0.83 -8.26
N GLY A 152 2.21 -1.63 -9.17
CA GLY A 152 3.63 -1.95 -9.17
C GLY A 152 4.50 -0.72 -9.38
N LEU A 153 4.22 0.07 -10.43
CA LEU A 153 4.97 1.28 -10.73
C LEU A 153 4.98 2.26 -9.54
N LEU A 154 3.80 2.52 -8.95
CA LEU A 154 3.69 3.38 -7.78
C LEU A 154 4.39 2.77 -6.54
N THR A 155 4.35 1.45 -6.38
CA THR A 155 5.10 0.76 -5.30
C THR A 155 6.58 0.99 -5.42
N GLY A 156 7.14 0.82 -6.62
CA GLY A 156 8.57 1.04 -6.88
C GLY A 156 8.98 2.48 -6.73
N MET A 157 8.19 3.42 -7.27
CA MET A 157 8.51 4.85 -7.21
C MET A 157 8.40 5.44 -5.81
N LEU A 158 7.38 5.07 -5.06
CA LEU A 158 7.00 5.74 -3.82
C LEU A 158 7.28 4.91 -2.56
N GLY A 159 7.61 3.62 -2.69
CA GLY A 159 7.89 2.77 -1.56
C GLY A 159 6.68 2.40 -0.67
N VAL A 160 5.46 2.44 -1.21
CA VAL A 160 4.22 2.41 -0.43
C VAL A 160 3.49 1.06 -0.46
N GLY A 161 3.95 0.13 -1.31
CA GLY A 161 3.29 -1.18 -1.49
C GLY A 161 2.02 -1.17 -2.35
N GLY A 162 1.62 -0.02 -2.95
CA GLY A 162 0.52 0.08 -3.93
C GLY A 162 -0.89 -0.21 -3.44
N GLY A 163 -1.07 -0.58 -2.17
CA GLY A 163 -2.36 -1.02 -1.62
C GLY A 163 -3.47 0.01 -1.68
N PHE A 164 -3.13 1.27 -1.57
CA PHE A 164 -4.06 2.41 -1.68
C PHE A 164 -4.70 2.54 -3.08
N VAL A 165 -4.08 1.93 -4.10
CA VAL A 165 -4.64 1.82 -5.46
C VAL A 165 -5.38 0.50 -5.64
N ILE A 166 -4.82 -0.59 -5.12
CA ILE A 166 -5.35 -1.95 -5.33
C ILE A 166 -6.76 -2.09 -4.74
N VAL A 167 -6.98 -1.66 -3.48
CA VAL A 167 -8.28 -1.82 -2.82
C VAL A 167 -9.40 -1.06 -3.55
N PRO A 168 -9.29 0.25 -3.82
CA PRO A 168 -10.34 0.96 -4.54
C PRO A 168 -10.50 0.48 -5.99
N ALA A 169 -9.42 0.03 -6.65
CA ALA A 169 -9.49 -0.53 -7.98
C ALA A 169 -10.26 -1.85 -7.98
N LEU A 170 -9.91 -2.81 -7.11
CA LEU A 170 -10.64 -4.07 -6.98
C LEU A 170 -12.11 -3.85 -6.60
N ARG A 171 -12.40 -2.92 -5.70
CA ARG A 171 -13.79 -2.58 -5.32
C ARG A 171 -14.60 -2.08 -6.51
N LYS A 172 -13.97 -1.34 -7.42
CA LYS A 172 -14.63 -0.79 -8.60
C LYS A 172 -14.85 -1.82 -9.70
N VAL A 173 -13.94 -2.77 -9.86
CA VAL A 173 -13.94 -3.69 -11.02
C VAL A 173 -14.48 -5.09 -10.70
N THR A 174 -14.73 -5.40 -9.41
CA THR A 174 -15.19 -6.74 -8.98
C THR A 174 -16.44 -6.65 -8.10
N ASN A 175 -17.17 -7.77 -8.03
CA ASN A 175 -18.30 -7.96 -7.11
C ASN A 175 -17.91 -8.73 -5.84
N LEU A 176 -16.63 -8.65 -5.44
CA LEU A 176 -16.15 -9.26 -4.20
C LEU A 176 -16.62 -8.49 -2.97
N ASP A 177 -16.84 -9.21 -1.88
CA ASP A 177 -17.04 -8.61 -0.56
C ASP A 177 -15.77 -7.91 -0.08
N MET A 178 -15.92 -6.91 0.78
CA MET A 178 -14.84 -6.04 1.24
C MET A 178 -13.73 -6.83 1.97
N HIS A 179 -14.10 -7.89 2.72
CA HIS A 179 -13.14 -8.72 3.42
C HIS A 179 -12.23 -9.49 2.45
N SER A 180 -12.79 -10.02 1.36
CA SER A 180 -12.02 -10.70 0.30
C SER A 180 -11.15 -9.73 -0.49
N ILE A 181 -11.63 -8.51 -0.77
CA ILE A 181 -10.84 -7.46 -1.42
C ILE A 181 -9.63 -7.12 -0.56
N VAL A 182 -9.83 -6.82 0.72
CA VAL A 182 -8.76 -6.49 1.67
C VAL A 182 -7.76 -7.63 1.79
N ALA A 183 -8.21 -8.87 2.00
CA ALA A 183 -7.31 -10.02 2.13
C ALA A 183 -6.52 -10.29 0.84
N THR A 184 -7.16 -10.14 -0.32
CA THR A 184 -6.50 -10.31 -1.62
C THR A 184 -5.48 -9.20 -1.88
N SER A 185 -5.81 -7.94 -1.53
CA SER A 185 -4.88 -6.81 -1.68
C SER A 185 -3.65 -6.95 -0.77
N LEU A 186 -3.81 -7.43 0.47
CA LEU A 186 -2.67 -7.71 1.36
C LEU A 186 -1.70 -8.72 0.74
N MET A 187 -2.23 -9.78 0.10
CA MET A 187 -1.39 -10.75 -0.60
C MET A 187 -0.67 -10.11 -1.80
N ILE A 188 -1.36 -9.26 -2.59
CA ILE A 188 -0.74 -8.55 -3.72
C ILE A 188 0.38 -7.64 -3.23
N ILE A 189 0.12 -6.86 -2.17
CA ILE A 189 1.12 -5.95 -1.59
C ILE A 189 2.33 -6.74 -1.09
N PHE A 190 2.10 -7.83 -0.35
CA PHE A 190 3.18 -8.69 0.13
C PHE A 190 4.06 -9.20 -1.01
N LEU A 191 3.46 -9.68 -2.09
CA LEU A 191 4.20 -10.23 -3.24
C LEU A 191 4.98 -9.14 -3.98
N ILE A 192 4.35 -8.00 -4.30
CA ILE A 192 5.01 -6.90 -5.01
C ILE A 192 6.11 -6.28 -4.14
N SER A 193 5.82 -5.99 -2.86
CA SER A 193 6.81 -5.41 -1.95
C SER A 193 7.96 -6.36 -1.67
N GLY A 194 7.68 -7.66 -1.51
CA GLY A 194 8.71 -8.68 -1.34
C GLY A 194 9.66 -8.75 -2.53
N MET A 195 9.11 -8.72 -3.76
CA MET A 195 9.95 -8.68 -4.96
C MET A 195 10.74 -7.38 -5.08
N SER A 196 10.14 -6.24 -4.71
CA SER A 196 10.85 -4.95 -4.70
C SER A 196 12.00 -4.94 -3.69
N ILE A 197 11.86 -5.58 -2.53
CA ILE A 197 12.94 -5.73 -1.54
C ILE A 197 14.09 -6.54 -2.13
N VAL A 198 13.79 -7.66 -2.79
CA VAL A 198 14.81 -8.48 -3.45
C VAL A 198 15.59 -7.65 -4.48
N MET A 199 14.89 -6.83 -5.27
CA MET A 199 15.52 -5.95 -6.25
C MET A 199 16.41 -4.88 -5.59
N HIS A 200 15.96 -4.22 -4.52
CA HIS A 200 16.80 -3.25 -3.79
C HIS A 200 18.06 -3.89 -3.21
N ILE A 201 17.97 -5.13 -2.70
CA ILE A 201 19.14 -5.87 -2.23
C ILE A 201 20.09 -6.18 -3.41
N ALA A 202 19.56 -6.59 -4.55
CA ALA A 202 20.35 -6.86 -5.75
C ALA A 202 21.05 -5.60 -6.29
N GLU A 203 20.45 -4.42 -6.13
CA GLU A 203 21.04 -3.11 -6.45
C GLU A 203 22.03 -2.61 -5.40
N GLY A 204 22.31 -3.40 -4.36
CA GLY A 204 23.30 -3.08 -3.32
C GLY A 204 22.78 -2.19 -2.19
N PHE A 205 21.44 -2.03 -2.04
CA PHE A 205 20.90 -1.28 -0.92
C PHE A 205 21.14 -2.01 0.41
N HIS A 206 21.81 -1.32 1.35
CA HIS A 206 22.09 -1.85 2.67
C HIS A 206 21.03 -1.34 3.67
N TYR A 207 20.26 -2.26 4.23
CA TYR A 207 19.26 -1.95 5.25
C TYR A 207 19.93 -1.68 6.60
N PRO A 208 19.73 -0.50 7.23
CA PRO A 208 20.19 -0.25 8.60
C PRO A 208 19.39 -1.14 9.57
N VAL A 209 19.97 -2.29 9.95
CA VAL A 209 19.29 -3.39 10.64
C VAL A 209 18.56 -2.90 11.91
N GLY A 210 19.17 -2.04 12.73
CA GLY A 210 18.58 -1.55 13.97
C GLY A 210 17.28 -0.79 13.78
N ILE A 211 17.26 0.18 12.85
CA ILE A 211 16.08 1.01 12.58
C ILE A 211 15.01 0.19 11.84
N THR A 212 15.44 -0.56 10.84
CA THR A 212 14.56 -1.36 9.99
C THR A 212 13.82 -2.44 10.79
N SER A 213 14.52 -3.18 11.66
CA SER A 213 13.90 -4.23 12.47
C SER A 213 12.92 -3.66 13.49
N VAL A 214 13.27 -2.59 14.18
CA VAL A 214 12.39 -1.94 15.16
C VAL A 214 11.13 -1.43 14.50
N PHE A 215 11.25 -0.72 13.38
CA PHE A 215 10.11 -0.17 12.65
C PHE A 215 9.21 -1.28 12.07
N ALA A 216 9.82 -2.31 11.46
CA ALA A 216 9.07 -3.42 10.87
C ALA A 216 8.32 -4.25 11.92
N LEU A 217 8.95 -4.52 13.08
CA LEU A 217 8.30 -5.22 14.19
C LEU A 217 7.17 -4.38 14.80
N ALA A 218 7.39 -3.07 14.98
CA ALA A 218 6.36 -2.15 15.45
C ALA A 218 5.15 -2.13 14.50
N CYS A 219 5.39 -2.07 13.17
CA CYS A 219 4.33 -2.16 12.17
C CYS A 219 3.61 -3.51 12.21
N ALA A 220 4.31 -4.61 12.39
CA ALA A 220 3.73 -5.94 12.50
C ALA A 220 2.82 -6.07 13.74
N VAL A 221 3.26 -5.56 14.89
CA VAL A 221 2.45 -5.50 16.11
C VAL A 221 1.22 -4.62 15.90
N GLY A 222 1.40 -3.42 15.34
CA GLY A 222 0.30 -2.52 14.99
C GLY A 222 -0.72 -3.19 14.06
N MET A 223 -0.27 -3.92 13.05
CA MET A 223 -1.12 -4.68 12.12
C MET A 223 -2.00 -5.70 12.85
N LEU A 224 -1.42 -6.47 13.77
CA LEU A 224 -2.16 -7.45 14.59
C LEU A 224 -3.24 -6.76 15.44
N LEU A 225 -2.89 -5.64 16.07
CA LEU A 225 -3.84 -4.85 16.86
C LEU A 225 -4.96 -4.28 15.99
N GLY A 226 -4.63 -3.71 14.83
CA GLY A 226 -5.60 -3.17 13.88
C GLY A 226 -6.57 -4.24 13.36
N ARG A 227 -6.07 -5.43 13.04
CA ARG A 227 -6.89 -6.57 12.62
C ARG A 227 -7.86 -7.06 13.68
N ARG A 228 -7.48 -6.94 14.96
CA ARG A 228 -8.41 -7.23 16.07
C ARG A 228 -9.42 -6.11 16.28
N ALA A 229 -8.97 -4.86 16.18
CA ALA A 229 -9.80 -3.68 16.41
C ALA A 229 -10.86 -3.43 15.32
N ILE A 230 -10.65 -3.90 14.08
CA ILE A 230 -11.61 -3.70 12.97
C ILE A 230 -13.02 -4.22 13.27
N ARG A 231 -13.14 -5.18 14.18
CA ARG A 231 -14.44 -5.74 14.60
C ARG A 231 -15.27 -4.79 15.45
N PHE A 232 -14.60 -3.80 16.07
CA PHE A 232 -15.21 -2.87 17.04
C PHE A 232 -15.36 -1.45 16.47
N ILE A 233 -14.67 -1.13 15.36
CA ILE A 233 -14.61 0.22 14.81
C ILE A 233 -15.41 0.29 13.51
N PRO A 234 -16.43 1.17 13.42
CA PRO A 234 -17.18 1.38 12.18
C PRO A 234 -16.25 1.81 11.03
N SER A 235 -16.43 1.21 9.87
CA SER A 235 -15.60 1.48 8.68
C SER A 235 -15.57 2.96 8.28
N ALA A 236 -16.67 3.70 8.51
CA ALA A 236 -16.75 5.13 8.23
C ALA A 236 -15.79 5.96 9.10
N ILE A 237 -15.59 5.60 10.38
CA ILE A 237 -14.64 6.28 11.27
C ILE A 237 -13.21 6.00 10.81
N VAL A 238 -12.90 4.73 10.52
CA VAL A 238 -11.58 4.34 10.00
C VAL A 238 -11.22 5.14 8.74
N GLN A 239 -12.18 5.23 7.82
CA GLN A 239 -11.99 5.93 6.55
C GLN A 239 -11.76 7.44 6.73
N LYS A 240 -12.51 8.09 7.63
CA LYS A 240 -12.37 9.53 7.94
C LYS A 240 -11.03 9.82 8.61
N VAL A 241 -10.66 9.05 9.64
CA VAL A 241 -9.38 9.21 10.35
C VAL A 241 -8.21 9.01 9.41
N PHE A 242 -8.27 7.97 8.58
CA PHE A 242 -7.24 7.70 7.61
C PHE A 242 -7.13 8.81 6.55
N ALA A 243 -8.24 9.30 6.02
CA ALA A 243 -8.26 10.42 5.09
C ALA A 243 -7.64 11.69 5.69
N LEU A 244 -7.99 12.01 6.94
CA LEU A 244 -7.43 13.17 7.66
C LEU A 244 -5.91 13.06 7.81
N MET A 245 -5.40 11.89 8.19
CA MET A 245 -3.96 11.65 8.30
C MET A 245 -3.25 11.78 6.95
N VAL A 246 -3.82 11.22 5.89
CA VAL A 246 -3.26 11.32 4.54
C VAL A 246 -3.18 12.79 4.09
N PHE A 247 -4.23 13.60 4.34
CA PHE A 247 -4.21 15.02 4.03
C PHE A 247 -3.18 15.80 4.86
N ALA A 248 -3.11 15.54 6.16
CA ALA A 248 -2.14 16.21 7.04
C ALA A 248 -0.70 15.97 6.56
N VAL A 249 -0.38 14.73 6.20
CA VAL A 249 0.95 14.37 5.69
C VAL A 249 1.19 14.95 4.29
N ALA A 250 0.18 14.98 3.42
CA ALA A 250 0.30 15.58 2.10
C ALA A 250 0.62 17.09 2.19
N ILE A 251 -0.09 17.81 3.07
CA ILE A 251 0.16 19.24 3.34
C ILE A 251 1.56 19.45 3.90
N TYR A 252 1.97 18.62 4.88
CA TYR A 252 3.32 18.68 5.44
C TYR A 252 4.40 18.50 4.35
N MET A 253 4.24 17.54 3.44
CA MET A 253 5.17 17.32 2.34
C MET A 253 5.26 18.54 1.40
N VAL A 254 4.11 19.16 1.06
CA VAL A 254 4.09 20.38 0.24
C VAL A 254 4.83 21.53 0.94
N ILE A 255 4.59 21.75 2.22
CA ILE A 255 5.29 22.79 3.01
C ILE A 255 6.80 22.52 3.00
N LYS A 256 7.22 21.28 3.19
CA LYS A 256 8.64 20.89 3.14
C LYS A 256 9.27 21.15 1.78
N ILE A 257 8.53 20.91 0.69
CA ILE A 257 9.01 21.23 -0.68
C ILE A 257 9.23 22.74 -0.84
N VAL A 258 8.24 23.55 -0.45
CA VAL A 258 8.33 25.03 -0.55
C VAL A 258 9.53 25.56 0.23
N ASN A 259 9.77 25.02 1.43
CA ASN A 259 10.94 25.40 2.22
C ASN A 259 12.27 24.98 1.58
N LEU A 260 12.32 23.87 0.84
CA LEU A 260 13.51 23.41 0.12
C LEU A 260 13.79 24.19 -1.17
N THR A 261 12.75 24.78 -1.78
CA THR A 261 12.88 25.56 -3.02
C THR A 261 13.13 27.04 -2.78
N ASN A 262 12.90 27.52 -1.55
CA ASN A 262 13.16 28.91 -1.14
C ASN A 262 14.55 29.12 -0.51
N ILE A 263 15.39 28.10 -0.48
CA ILE A 263 16.81 28.14 -0.12
C ILE A 263 17.66 27.96 -1.37
#